data_5b98cfd433d17683cf0ebf81af4fe760
#
_entry.id   5b98cfd433d17683cf0ebf81af4fe760
#
_cell.length_a   1.000
_cell.length_b   1.000
_cell.length_c   1.000
_cell.angle_alpha   90.00
_cell.angle_beta   90.00
_cell.angle_gamma   90.00
#
_symmetry.space_group_name_H-M   'P 1'
#
loop_
_entity.id
_entity.type
_entity.pdbx_description
1 polymer ?
#
loop_
_entity_poly.entity_id
_entity_poly.type
_entity_poly.pdbx_seq_one_letter_code
_entity_poly.pdbx_strand_id
1 'polypeptide(L)'
;MRFSALGALVAGSLLASPISAMAQTEVQFWHAFTGRLGELVAEQVETFNASQGDYKVVGSHKGNYSETLNAGIAAFRAKEQPHILMVFEVGTATMMAAKGAIKPVYEVMADAGATFDQDAYIGSVKGYYTTTDGQMLSLPFNSSTPVLWVNKDALKGAGIDPNVDLSTWQKVGDVLDKLKASGHSCPLTTAWQSWIHLENMSAYHNVPFATKDNGFAGVDTELAFNGPVQVKHIQTMGDWAKDGKFFYAGRRNEGGANFRSGECALFTESSAGYAGIKKEAQFEFAVRPLPYWDGVAGAPQNTIIGGASLWVMTGHSDAEYKGVAAFLNFLSSADIQAKWHQDTGYLPITIAAGEKTRADGFYDANPGTDIAVKQMTAKQPTANSKGLRLGSFDQIRGIIDEELEAVWSGDKTAQAAMDSAVERGNVLLRRFEQANR
;
A
#
# COMPACT_ATOMS: atom_id res chain seq x y z
N MET A 1 -17.66 41.42 -86.42
CA MET A 1 -16.44 40.78 -86.01
C MET A 1 -16.51 40.67 -84.50
N ARG A 2 -16.67 39.45 -83.95
CA ARG A 2 -16.78 39.19 -82.53
C ARG A 2 -15.57 38.34 -82.13
N PHE A 3 -14.75 38.86 -81.25
CA PHE A 3 -13.66 38.12 -80.66
C PHE A 3 -14.10 37.60 -79.27
N SER A 4 -14.13 36.28 -79.14
CA SER A 4 -14.35 35.58 -77.85
C SER A 4 -13.00 35.32 -77.23
N ALA A 5 -12.80 35.78 -75.99
CA ALA A 5 -11.64 35.44 -75.16
C ALA A 5 -11.95 34.22 -74.27
N LEU A 6 -11.22 33.11 -74.43
CA LEU A 6 -11.27 31.93 -73.58
C LEU A 6 -10.34 32.22 -72.34
N GLY A 7 -10.94 32.29 -71.20
CA GLY A 7 -10.17 32.28 -69.89
C GLY A 7 -9.93 30.86 -69.43
N ALA A 8 -8.67 30.45 -69.31
CA ALA A 8 -8.25 29.16 -68.73
C ALA A 8 -8.25 29.26 -67.21
N LEU A 9 -9.14 28.55 -66.52
CA LEU A 9 -9.07 28.32 -65.06
C LEU A 9 -8.02 27.23 -64.77
N VAL A 10 -6.92 27.59 -64.12
CA VAL A 10 -5.98 26.62 -63.54
C VAL A 10 -6.50 26.23 -62.15
N ALA A 11 -7.07 25.03 -62.04
CA ALA A 11 -7.43 24.44 -60.76
C ALA A 11 -6.18 23.87 -60.07
N GLY A 12 -5.66 24.59 -59.09
CA GLY A 12 -4.56 24.12 -58.20
C GLY A 12 -5.10 23.04 -57.25
N SER A 13 -4.81 21.78 -57.54
CA SER A 13 -5.07 20.66 -56.64
C SER A 13 -4.09 20.70 -55.47
N LEU A 14 -4.55 21.16 -54.30
CA LEU A 14 -3.83 20.98 -53.02
C LEU A 14 -3.87 19.48 -52.68
N LEU A 15 -2.77 18.79 -52.92
CA LEU A 15 -2.52 17.45 -52.42
C LEU A 15 -2.34 17.55 -50.89
N ALA A 16 -3.41 17.37 -50.12
CA ALA A 16 -3.34 17.12 -48.71
C ALA A 16 -2.72 15.72 -48.52
N SER A 17 -1.44 15.65 -48.21
CA SER A 17 -0.79 14.42 -47.77
C SER A 17 -1.53 13.94 -46.51
N PRO A 18 -1.99 12.66 -46.45
CA PRO A 18 -2.55 12.14 -45.24
C PRO A 18 -1.42 12.10 -44.20
N ILE A 19 -1.54 12.87 -43.10
CA ILE A 19 -0.73 12.68 -41.92
C ILE A 19 -1.15 11.31 -41.41
N SER A 20 -0.31 10.30 -41.66
CA SER A 20 -0.44 8.99 -41.00
C SER A 20 -0.36 9.24 -39.51
N ALA A 21 -1.49 9.24 -38.82
CA ALA A 21 -1.50 9.15 -37.37
C ALA A 21 -0.74 7.85 -37.01
N MET A 22 0.49 7.97 -36.54
CA MET A 22 1.21 6.81 -36.02
C MET A 22 0.36 6.26 -34.88
N ALA A 23 0.04 4.96 -34.91
CA ALA A 23 -0.68 4.33 -33.82
C ALA A 23 0.17 4.46 -32.54
N GLN A 24 -0.46 4.94 -31.46
CA GLN A 24 0.21 5.04 -30.16
C GLN A 24 0.68 3.65 -29.72
N THR A 25 1.87 3.58 -29.14
CA THR A 25 2.35 2.34 -28.51
C THR A 25 1.55 2.07 -27.24
N GLU A 26 0.88 0.93 -27.17
CA GLU A 26 0.04 0.56 -26.03
C GLU A 26 0.86 -0.04 -24.89
N VAL A 27 0.55 0.35 -23.65
CA VAL A 27 1.17 -0.13 -22.41
C VAL A 27 0.07 -0.67 -21.48
N GLN A 28 0.06 -1.97 -21.22
CA GLN A 28 -0.89 -2.62 -20.33
C GLN A 28 -0.44 -2.46 -18.88
N PHE A 29 -1.31 -1.91 -18.02
CA PHE A 29 -1.11 -1.75 -16.59
C PHE A 29 -2.19 -2.51 -15.80
N TRP A 30 -1.79 -3.55 -15.06
CA TRP A 30 -2.69 -4.33 -14.21
C TRP A 30 -2.61 -3.89 -12.76
N HIS A 31 -3.78 -3.61 -12.15
CA HIS A 31 -3.88 -3.07 -10.79
C HIS A 31 -5.02 -3.70 -9.98
N ALA A 32 -4.99 -3.50 -8.66
CA ALA A 32 -5.91 -4.08 -7.68
C ALA A 32 -6.94 -3.08 -7.11
N PHE A 33 -7.02 -1.87 -7.63
CA PHE A 33 -7.86 -0.83 -7.04
C PHE A 33 -9.29 -0.81 -7.57
N THR A 34 -10.23 -0.58 -6.64
CA THR A 34 -11.66 -0.34 -6.89
C THR A 34 -12.13 0.90 -6.13
N GLY A 35 -13.40 1.26 -6.29
CA GLY A 35 -14.00 2.42 -5.61
C GLY A 35 -13.23 3.71 -5.88
N ARG A 36 -13.10 4.60 -4.88
CA ARG A 36 -12.44 5.89 -5.07
C ARG A 36 -10.98 5.77 -5.50
N LEU A 37 -10.25 4.78 -4.99
CA LEU A 37 -8.86 4.56 -5.41
C LEU A 37 -8.76 4.10 -6.88
N GLY A 38 -9.70 3.29 -7.35
CA GLY A 38 -9.79 2.89 -8.76
C GLY A 38 -10.10 4.08 -9.67
N GLU A 39 -11.01 4.96 -9.26
CA GLU A 39 -11.31 6.22 -9.98
C GLU A 39 -10.05 7.09 -10.11
N LEU A 40 -9.29 7.26 -9.02
CA LEU A 40 -8.07 8.07 -9.01
C LEU A 40 -6.96 7.47 -9.88
N VAL A 41 -6.83 6.15 -9.95
CA VAL A 41 -5.89 5.49 -10.89
C VAL A 41 -6.32 5.73 -12.34
N ALA A 42 -7.62 5.63 -12.63
CA ALA A 42 -8.14 5.93 -13.97
C ALA A 42 -7.87 7.41 -14.35
N GLU A 43 -8.08 8.36 -13.43
CA GLU A 43 -7.74 9.77 -13.62
C GLU A 43 -6.24 9.99 -13.94
N GLN A 44 -5.32 9.27 -13.27
CA GLN A 44 -3.88 9.34 -13.56
C GLN A 44 -3.55 8.80 -14.96
N VAL A 45 -4.13 7.67 -15.33
CA VAL A 45 -3.97 7.06 -16.67
C VAL A 45 -4.49 8.00 -17.76
N GLU A 46 -5.69 8.57 -17.58
CA GLU A 46 -6.26 9.53 -18.51
C GLU A 46 -5.40 10.80 -18.63
N THR A 47 -4.90 11.34 -17.49
CA THR A 47 -4.03 12.51 -17.47
C THR A 47 -2.73 12.24 -18.24
N PHE A 48 -2.11 11.08 -18.04
CA PHE A 48 -0.93 10.69 -18.80
C PHE A 48 -1.24 10.58 -20.30
N ASN A 49 -2.29 9.86 -20.67
CA ASN A 49 -2.68 9.65 -22.07
C ASN A 49 -3.02 10.97 -22.76
N ALA A 50 -3.60 11.94 -22.06
CA ALA A 50 -3.91 13.26 -22.60
C ALA A 50 -2.69 14.20 -22.71
N SER A 51 -1.62 13.94 -21.95
CA SER A 51 -0.43 14.81 -21.89
C SER A 51 0.53 14.63 -23.05
N GLN A 52 0.41 13.55 -23.83
CA GLN A 52 1.34 13.21 -24.91
C GLN A 52 0.62 12.36 -25.98
N GLY A 53 1.24 12.15 -27.14
CA GLY A 53 0.65 11.45 -28.30
C GLY A 53 1.33 10.13 -28.69
N ASP A 54 2.42 9.74 -28.01
CA ASP A 54 3.28 8.61 -28.43
C ASP A 54 2.83 7.28 -27.81
N TYR A 55 2.31 7.31 -26.58
CA TYR A 55 1.96 6.15 -25.79
C TYR A 55 0.53 6.19 -25.31
N LYS A 56 -0.07 4.99 -25.14
CA LYS A 56 -1.40 4.83 -24.57
C LYS A 56 -1.36 3.79 -23.47
N VAL A 57 -1.48 4.21 -22.22
CA VAL A 57 -1.62 3.29 -21.07
C VAL A 57 -3.06 2.82 -20.99
N VAL A 58 -3.23 1.50 -20.81
CA VAL A 58 -4.52 0.84 -20.57
C VAL A 58 -4.49 0.20 -19.18
N GLY A 59 -5.16 0.85 -18.23
CA GLY A 59 -5.34 0.34 -16.87
C GLY A 59 -6.40 -0.77 -16.83
N SER A 60 -6.08 -1.90 -16.18
CA SER A 60 -7.01 -3.02 -16.02
C SER A 60 -7.04 -3.50 -14.59
N HIS A 61 -8.21 -3.46 -13.96
CA HIS A 61 -8.44 -4.06 -12.65
C HIS A 61 -8.43 -5.59 -12.74
N LYS A 62 -7.67 -6.27 -11.88
CA LYS A 62 -7.51 -7.74 -11.86
C LYS A 62 -7.91 -8.38 -10.54
N GLY A 63 -8.88 -7.80 -9.85
CA GLY A 63 -9.30 -8.24 -8.53
C GLY A 63 -8.50 -7.58 -7.40
N ASN A 64 -8.52 -8.19 -6.22
CA ASN A 64 -7.73 -7.70 -5.08
C ASN A 64 -6.22 -7.94 -5.29
N TYR A 65 -5.38 -7.56 -4.31
CA TYR A 65 -3.93 -7.69 -4.40
C TYR A 65 -3.45 -9.12 -4.68
N SER A 66 -3.98 -10.12 -3.95
CA SER A 66 -3.61 -11.53 -4.14
C SER A 66 -4.08 -12.05 -5.50
N GLU A 67 -5.29 -11.67 -5.93
CA GLU A 67 -5.83 -12.04 -7.24
C GLU A 67 -5.00 -11.40 -8.37
N THR A 68 -4.61 -10.13 -8.23
CA THR A 68 -3.76 -9.43 -9.21
C THR A 68 -2.38 -10.08 -9.33
N LEU A 69 -1.74 -10.42 -8.20
CA LEU A 69 -0.46 -11.14 -8.20
C LEU A 69 -0.59 -12.51 -8.89
N ASN A 70 -1.61 -13.29 -8.52
CA ASN A 70 -1.84 -14.62 -9.09
C ASN A 70 -2.18 -14.55 -10.60
N ALA A 71 -2.94 -13.55 -11.02
CA ALA A 71 -3.22 -13.29 -12.44
C ALA A 71 -1.91 -12.97 -13.19
N GLY A 72 -1.03 -12.14 -12.63
CA GLY A 72 0.29 -11.84 -13.21
C GLY A 72 1.18 -13.08 -13.36
N ILE A 73 1.22 -13.94 -12.32
CA ILE A 73 1.97 -15.22 -12.37
C ILE A 73 1.41 -16.14 -13.46
N ALA A 74 0.09 -16.26 -13.56
CA ALA A 74 -0.57 -17.09 -14.57
C ALA A 74 -0.29 -16.58 -15.98
N ALA A 75 -0.44 -15.26 -16.19
CA ALA A 75 -0.18 -14.61 -17.48
C ALA A 75 1.29 -14.75 -17.92
N PHE A 76 2.24 -14.61 -16.99
CA PHE A 76 3.66 -14.82 -17.31
C PHE A 76 3.93 -16.26 -17.80
N ARG A 77 3.34 -17.26 -17.17
CA ARG A 77 3.44 -18.67 -17.61
C ARG A 77 2.82 -18.89 -18.99
N ALA A 78 1.75 -18.16 -19.31
CA ALA A 78 1.08 -18.19 -20.61
C ALA A 78 1.77 -17.31 -21.68
N LYS A 79 2.76 -16.49 -21.31
CA LYS A 79 3.41 -15.46 -22.14
C LYS A 79 2.44 -14.34 -22.59
N GLU A 80 1.50 -14.00 -21.72
CA GLU A 80 0.45 -12.97 -21.91
C GLU A 80 0.52 -11.91 -20.78
N GLN A 81 1.68 -11.76 -20.15
CA GLN A 81 1.88 -10.83 -19.04
C GLN A 81 1.69 -9.37 -19.48
N PRO A 82 1.21 -8.48 -18.56
CA PRO A 82 1.16 -7.05 -18.82
C PRO A 82 2.57 -6.45 -18.87
N HIS A 83 2.68 -5.20 -19.31
CA HIS A 83 3.92 -4.43 -19.21
C HIS A 83 4.23 -4.06 -17.76
N ILE A 84 3.19 -3.62 -17.02
CA ILE A 84 3.29 -3.19 -15.63
C ILE A 84 2.30 -3.99 -14.79
N LEU A 85 2.81 -4.64 -13.76
CA LEU A 85 2.02 -5.38 -12.76
C LEU A 85 2.14 -4.70 -11.39
N MET A 86 1.01 -4.31 -10.82
CA MET A 86 0.95 -3.88 -9.43
C MET A 86 1.05 -5.09 -8.51
N VAL A 87 2.06 -5.08 -7.63
CA VAL A 87 2.24 -6.14 -6.62
C VAL A 87 2.36 -5.52 -5.24
N PHE A 88 1.54 -5.99 -4.30
CA PHE A 88 1.59 -5.54 -2.93
C PHE A 88 2.84 -6.03 -2.19
N GLU A 89 3.18 -5.42 -1.08
CA GLU A 89 4.45 -5.58 -0.38
C GLU A 89 4.79 -7.04 -0.05
N VAL A 90 3.80 -7.87 0.29
CA VAL A 90 4.03 -9.29 0.60
C VAL A 90 4.45 -10.12 -0.61
N GLY A 91 4.19 -9.65 -1.83
CA GLY A 91 4.63 -10.27 -3.08
C GLY A 91 6.09 -9.97 -3.44
N THR A 92 6.75 -9.04 -2.76
CA THR A 92 8.09 -8.55 -3.12
C THR A 92 9.14 -9.67 -3.24
N ALA A 93 9.26 -10.53 -2.22
CA ALA A 93 10.23 -11.64 -2.27
C ALA A 93 9.92 -12.64 -3.40
N THR A 94 8.63 -12.88 -3.68
CA THR A 94 8.19 -13.73 -4.79
C THR A 94 8.61 -13.14 -6.14
N MET A 95 8.42 -11.84 -6.34
CA MET A 95 8.85 -11.15 -7.56
C MET A 95 10.36 -11.12 -7.71
N MET A 96 11.11 -10.87 -6.64
CA MET A 96 12.58 -10.90 -6.63
C MET A 96 13.13 -12.28 -6.99
N ALA A 97 12.45 -13.36 -6.59
CA ALA A 97 12.83 -14.73 -6.87
C ALA A 97 12.41 -15.21 -8.28
N ALA A 98 11.51 -14.49 -8.95
CA ALA A 98 10.98 -14.86 -10.27
C ALA A 98 12.00 -14.58 -11.39
N LYS A 99 12.99 -15.48 -11.53
CA LYS A 99 14.09 -15.36 -12.51
C LYS A 99 13.54 -15.15 -13.93
N GLY A 100 13.97 -14.07 -14.58
CA GLY A 100 13.61 -13.77 -15.96
C GLY A 100 12.17 -13.25 -16.15
N ALA A 101 11.39 -13.04 -15.09
CA ALA A 101 10.03 -12.53 -15.20
C ALA A 101 9.96 -11.00 -15.13
N ILE A 102 10.92 -10.38 -14.48
CA ILE A 102 10.94 -8.92 -14.27
C ILE A 102 12.11 -8.27 -15.01
N LYS A 103 11.88 -7.06 -15.49
CA LYS A 103 12.91 -6.11 -15.92
C LYS A 103 13.04 -5.05 -14.84
N PRO A 104 14.18 -4.95 -14.15
CA PRO A 104 14.37 -3.99 -13.08
C PRO A 104 14.06 -2.55 -13.51
N VAL A 105 13.37 -1.78 -12.65
CA VAL A 105 12.96 -0.43 -13.02
C VAL A 105 14.16 0.48 -13.32
N TYR A 106 15.28 0.31 -12.61
CA TYR A 106 16.49 1.09 -12.90
C TYR A 106 17.05 0.80 -14.30
N GLU A 107 16.94 -0.44 -14.81
CA GLU A 107 17.33 -0.80 -16.18
C GLU A 107 16.35 -0.22 -17.21
N VAL A 108 15.04 -0.34 -16.95
CA VAL A 108 13.99 0.23 -17.82
C VAL A 108 14.22 1.73 -18.05
N MET A 109 14.49 2.45 -16.97
CA MET A 109 14.71 3.90 -17.03
C MET A 109 16.02 4.23 -17.76
N ALA A 110 17.09 3.50 -17.50
CA ALA A 110 18.39 3.69 -18.17
C ALA A 110 18.29 3.40 -19.68
N ASP A 111 17.68 2.28 -20.08
CA ASP A 111 17.52 1.89 -21.49
C ASP A 111 16.63 2.88 -22.26
N ALA A 112 15.67 3.49 -21.60
CA ALA A 112 14.82 4.52 -22.19
C ALA A 112 15.50 5.90 -22.26
N GLY A 113 16.68 6.07 -21.65
CA GLY A 113 17.36 7.38 -21.52
C GLY A 113 16.61 8.34 -20.60
N ALA A 114 15.76 7.83 -19.69
CA ALA A 114 15.01 8.64 -18.74
C ALA A 114 15.85 8.98 -17.52
N THR A 115 15.71 10.20 -17.01
CA THR A 115 16.32 10.58 -15.72
C THR A 115 15.62 9.83 -14.59
N PHE A 116 16.39 9.07 -13.80
CA PHE A 116 15.88 8.33 -12.68
C PHE A 116 16.80 8.46 -11.46
N ASP A 117 16.41 9.34 -10.54
CA ASP A 117 17.12 9.53 -9.28
C ASP A 117 16.49 8.67 -8.19
N GLN A 118 17.15 7.57 -7.85
CA GLN A 118 16.70 6.66 -6.82
C GLN A 118 16.78 7.28 -5.41
N ASP A 119 17.60 8.31 -5.20
CA ASP A 119 17.75 8.99 -3.92
C ASP A 119 16.68 10.06 -3.67
N ALA A 120 15.90 10.40 -4.69
CA ALA A 120 14.70 11.23 -4.55
C ALA A 120 13.57 10.56 -3.77
N TYR A 121 13.61 9.23 -3.58
CA TYR A 121 12.58 8.47 -2.88
C TYR A 121 12.85 8.38 -1.38
N ILE A 122 11.77 8.36 -0.57
CA ILE A 122 11.85 8.20 0.88
C ILE A 122 12.53 6.86 1.20
N GLY A 123 13.61 6.90 2.00
CA GLY A 123 14.49 5.75 2.22
C GLY A 123 13.80 4.50 2.76
N SER A 124 12.86 4.64 3.71
CA SER A 124 12.07 3.52 4.27
C SER A 124 11.08 2.90 3.27
N VAL A 125 10.67 3.64 2.25
CA VAL A 125 9.84 3.12 1.14
C VAL A 125 10.72 2.44 0.09
N LYS A 126 11.74 3.14 -0.38
CA LYS A 126 12.69 2.66 -1.38
C LYS A 126 13.37 1.36 -0.94
N GLY A 127 13.87 1.30 0.29
CA GLY A 127 14.62 0.17 0.83
C GLY A 127 13.87 -1.16 0.82
N TYR A 128 12.53 -1.12 0.78
CA TYR A 128 11.71 -2.31 0.68
C TYR A 128 11.84 -3.01 -0.69
N TYR A 129 12.01 -2.24 -1.76
CA TYR A 129 11.96 -2.69 -3.16
C TYR A 129 13.33 -2.70 -3.87
N THR A 130 14.41 -2.56 -3.12
CA THR A 130 15.78 -2.54 -3.65
C THR A 130 16.51 -3.86 -3.46
N THR A 131 17.49 -4.11 -4.30
CA THR A 131 18.53 -5.14 -4.09
C THR A 131 19.37 -4.80 -2.85
N THR A 132 20.26 -5.70 -2.45
CA THR A 132 21.18 -5.48 -1.31
C THR A 132 22.19 -4.36 -1.57
N ASP A 133 22.50 -4.08 -2.82
CA ASP A 133 23.37 -2.98 -3.29
C ASP A 133 22.60 -1.70 -3.61
N GLY A 134 21.29 -1.66 -3.29
CA GLY A 134 20.48 -0.44 -3.33
C GLY A 134 19.81 -0.12 -4.67
N GLN A 135 19.85 -1.02 -5.65
CA GLN A 135 19.18 -0.81 -6.94
C GLN A 135 17.68 -1.09 -6.87
N MET A 136 16.84 -0.15 -7.33
CA MET A 136 15.38 -0.29 -7.31
C MET A 136 14.90 -1.28 -8.37
N LEU A 137 14.27 -2.38 -7.94
CA LEU A 137 13.69 -3.40 -8.82
C LEU A 137 12.30 -3.04 -9.31
N SER A 138 11.52 -2.37 -8.49
CA SER A 138 10.17 -1.89 -8.81
C SER A 138 9.97 -0.45 -8.35
N LEU A 139 9.02 0.25 -8.96
CA LEU A 139 8.68 1.62 -8.57
C LEU A 139 7.71 1.59 -7.40
N PRO A 140 8.00 2.18 -6.22
CA PRO A 140 7.00 2.39 -5.17
C PRO A 140 5.83 3.20 -5.75
N PHE A 141 4.60 2.82 -5.41
CA PHE A 141 3.42 3.50 -5.97
C PHE A 141 2.47 4.01 -4.90
N ASN A 142 1.89 3.10 -4.11
CA ASN A 142 0.90 3.43 -3.10
C ASN A 142 1.32 2.87 -1.74
N SER A 143 2.31 3.49 -1.14
CA SER A 143 2.78 3.12 0.19
C SER A 143 1.95 3.81 1.28
N SER A 144 1.61 3.08 2.32
CA SER A 144 0.89 3.58 3.49
C SER A 144 1.47 2.98 4.77
N THR A 145 1.00 3.45 5.92
CA THR A 145 1.29 2.86 7.22
C THR A 145 0.02 2.92 8.07
N PRO A 146 -0.20 1.99 9.02
CA PRO A 146 -1.41 2.01 9.83
C PRO A 146 -1.43 3.20 10.79
N VAL A 147 -2.62 3.76 10.97
CA VAL A 147 -2.91 4.83 11.92
C VAL A 147 -4.16 4.49 12.71
N LEU A 148 -4.46 5.26 13.76
CA LEU A 148 -5.72 5.17 14.49
C LEU A 148 -6.64 6.30 14.03
N TRP A 149 -7.77 5.95 13.42
CA TRP A 149 -8.86 6.84 13.07
C TRP A 149 -9.82 6.96 14.24
N VAL A 150 -10.27 8.18 14.54
CA VAL A 150 -11.10 8.52 15.71
C VAL A 150 -12.35 9.24 15.24
N ASN A 151 -13.52 8.71 15.57
CA ASN A 151 -14.80 9.42 15.46
C ASN A 151 -14.96 10.31 16.70
N LYS A 152 -14.69 11.60 16.54
CA LYS A 152 -14.74 12.58 17.64
C LYS A 152 -16.15 12.77 18.19
N ASP A 153 -17.17 12.64 17.35
CA ASP A 153 -18.56 12.80 17.76
C ASP A 153 -19.04 11.59 18.59
N ALA A 154 -18.58 10.38 18.25
CA ALA A 154 -18.82 9.19 19.07
C ALA A 154 -18.19 9.34 20.48
N LEU A 155 -16.95 9.85 20.57
CA LEU A 155 -16.32 10.13 21.86
C LEU A 155 -17.09 11.18 22.67
N LYS A 156 -17.47 12.31 22.05
CA LYS A 156 -18.29 13.35 22.71
C LYS A 156 -19.63 12.79 23.20
N GLY A 157 -20.30 11.98 22.38
CA GLY A 157 -21.55 11.31 22.74
C GLY A 157 -21.45 10.38 23.94
N ALA A 158 -20.27 9.78 24.16
CA ALA A 158 -19.94 8.98 25.34
C ALA A 158 -19.41 9.80 26.53
N GLY A 159 -19.37 11.14 26.45
CA GLY A 159 -18.82 12.00 27.49
C GLY A 159 -17.29 11.95 27.61
N ILE A 160 -16.60 11.55 26.53
CA ILE A 160 -15.15 11.44 26.47
C ILE A 160 -14.60 12.66 25.71
N ASP A 161 -13.50 13.24 26.22
CA ASP A 161 -12.80 14.32 25.51
C ASP A 161 -12.37 13.81 24.11
N PRO A 162 -12.79 14.43 23.00
CA PRO A 162 -12.40 14.04 21.66
C PRO A 162 -10.90 14.15 21.37
N ASN A 163 -10.15 14.82 22.25
CA ASN A 163 -8.70 14.96 22.20
C ASN A 163 -7.99 14.09 23.24
N VAL A 164 -8.70 13.15 23.88
CA VAL A 164 -8.12 12.21 24.84
C VAL A 164 -6.86 11.54 24.26
N ASP A 165 -5.87 11.33 25.11
CA ASP A 165 -4.63 10.67 24.73
C ASP A 165 -4.87 9.17 24.45
N LEU A 166 -4.63 8.75 23.22
CA LEU A 166 -4.76 7.39 22.71
C LEU A 166 -3.40 6.80 22.28
N SER A 167 -2.30 7.33 22.81
CA SER A 167 -0.95 6.95 22.40
C SER A 167 -0.57 5.52 22.76
N THR A 168 -1.19 4.92 23.76
CA THR A 168 -0.89 3.54 24.21
C THR A 168 -2.12 2.65 24.20
N TRP A 169 -1.92 1.34 24.01
CA TRP A 169 -3.01 0.36 24.04
C TRP A 169 -3.71 0.31 25.40
N GLN A 170 -3.00 0.64 26.49
CA GLN A 170 -3.62 0.79 27.82
C GLN A 170 -4.64 1.90 27.82
N LYS A 171 -4.28 3.10 27.31
CA LYS A 171 -5.21 4.26 27.23
C LYS A 171 -6.36 4.02 26.27
N VAL A 172 -6.09 3.32 25.15
CA VAL A 172 -7.15 2.86 24.25
C VAL A 172 -8.13 1.96 25.01
N GLY A 173 -7.65 0.97 25.76
CA GLY A 173 -8.49 0.10 26.58
C GLY A 173 -9.40 0.87 27.55
N ASP A 174 -8.86 1.88 28.24
CA ASP A 174 -9.63 2.74 29.14
C ASP A 174 -10.76 3.51 28.42
N VAL A 175 -10.50 3.92 27.17
CA VAL A 175 -11.49 4.59 26.32
C VAL A 175 -12.55 3.60 25.82
N LEU A 176 -12.14 2.37 25.45
CA LEU A 176 -13.06 1.32 25.03
C LEU A 176 -14.02 0.94 26.18
N ASP A 177 -13.53 0.90 27.43
CA ASP A 177 -14.37 0.65 28.60
C ASP A 177 -15.45 1.73 28.77
N LYS A 178 -15.10 3.00 28.60
CA LYS A 178 -16.05 4.13 28.67
C LYS A 178 -17.07 4.10 27.53
N LEU A 179 -16.61 3.86 26.30
CA LEU A 179 -17.49 3.71 25.13
C LEU A 179 -18.51 2.59 25.35
N LYS A 180 -18.05 1.43 25.81
CA LYS A 180 -18.94 0.32 26.12
C LYS A 180 -19.91 0.63 27.25
N ALA A 181 -19.45 1.27 28.32
CA ALA A 181 -20.29 1.68 29.44
C ALA A 181 -21.37 2.71 29.04
N SER A 182 -21.09 3.54 28.01
CA SER A 182 -22.07 4.47 27.42
C SER A 182 -23.08 3.78 26.48
N GLY A 183 -22.93 2.48 26.22
CA GLY A 183 -23.80 1.71 25.33
C GLY A 183 -23.40 1.76 23.86
N HIS A 184 -22.16 2.20 23.54
CA HIS A 184 -21.68 2.24 22.15
C HIS A 184 -21.52 0.81 21.60
N SER A 185 -22.13 0.50 20.43
CA SER A 185 -22.19 -0.86 19.86
C SER A 185 -20.87 -1.33 19.28
N CYS A 186 -20.04 -0.43 18.74
CA CYS A 186 -18.75 -0.74 18.13
C CYS A 186 -17.66 0.23 18.63
N PRO A 187 -17.08 -0.01 19.83
CA PRO A 187 -16.00 0.84 20.34
C PRO A 187 -14.76 0.89 19.46
N LEU A 188 -14.31 -0.27 18.94
CA LEU A 188 -13.14 -0.40 18.07
C LEU A 188 -13.41 -1.41 16.95
N THR A 189 -12.97 -1.09 15.74
CA THR A 189 -12.83 -2.04 14.63
C THR A 189 -11.45 -1.91 13.99
N THR A 190 -11.12 -2.86 13.10
CA THR A 190 -9.85 -2.89 12.36
C THR A 190 -10.06 -3.22 10.89
N ALA A 191 -9.08 -2.86 10.08
CA ALA A 191 -8.86 -3.43 8.77
C ALA A 191 -7.50 -4.15 8.75
N TRP A 192 -7.22 -5.00 7.75
CA TRP A 192 -5.91 -5.62 7.52
C TRP A 192 -5.26 -6.18 8.79
N GLN A 193 -6.00 -7.01 9.52
CA GLN A 193 -5.70 -7.44 10.88
C GLN A 193 -4.25 -7.96 11.06
N SER A 194 -3.77 -8.81 10.16
CA SER A 194 -2.40 -9.35 10.22
C SER A 194 -1.35 -8.25 10.04
N TRP A 195 -1.54 -7.36 9.06
CA TRP A 195 -0.63 -6.26 8.79
C TRP A 195 -0.56 -5.24 9.92
N ILE A 196 -1.71 -4.87 10.52
CA ILE A 196 -1.77 -3.88 11.58
C ILE A 196 -1.37 -4.47 12.94
N HIS A 197 -2.05 -5.56 13.34
CA HIS A 197 -1.96 -6.09 14.72
C HIS A 197 -0.84 -7.11 14.93
N LEU A 198 -0.14 -7.54 13.87
CA LEU A 198 1.00 -8.44 14.03
C LEU A 198 2.27 -7.90 13.37
N GLU A 199 2.24 -7.55 12.09
CA GLU A 199 3.42 -7.11 11.34
C GLU A 199 3.87 -5.71 11.79
N ASN A 200 2.99 -4.69 11.72
CA ASN A 200 3.30 -3.34 12.20
C ASN A 200 3.44 -3.26 13.72
N MET A 201 2.66 -4.05 14.45
CA MET A 201 2.83 -4.17 15.90
C MET A 201 4.23 -4.67 16.25
N SER A 202 4.74 -5.71 15.58
CA SER A 202 6.11 -6.20 15.81
C SER A 202 7.16 -5.13 15.49
N ALA A 203 7.05 -4.47 14.33
CA ALA A 203 7.98 -3.41 13.93
C ALA A 203 7.96 -2.21 14.90
N TYR A 204 6.77 -1.75 15.27
CA TYR A 204 6.57 -0.59 16.14
C TYR A 204 7.05 -0.82 17.58
N HIS A 205 7.10 -2.09 18.00
CA HIS A 205 7.68 -2.51 19.29
C HIS A 205 9.11 -3.00 19.18
N ASN A 206 9.72 -2.92 17.99
CA ASN A 206 11.09 -3.36 17.72
C ASN A 206 11.35 -4.83 18.13
N VAL A 207 10.37 -5.69 17.93
CA VAL A 207 10.48 -7.13 18.16
C VAL A 207 10.52 -7.90 16.84
N PRO A 208 11.25 -9.02 16.75
CA PRO A 208 11.39 -9.74 15.49
C PRO A 208 10.05 -10.36 15.06
N PHE A 209 9.73 -10.21 13.77
CA PHE A 209 8.67 -10.97 13.11
C PHE A 209 9.21 -12.28 12.52
N ALA A 210 10.43 -12.24 12.02
CA ALA A 210 11.16 -13.38 11.50
C ALA A 210 12.68 -13.22 11.73
N THR A 211 13.43 -14.30 11.57
CA THR A 211 14.90 -14.30 11.62
C THR A 211 15.51 -13.62 10.39
N LYS A 212 16.84 -13.54 10.30
CA LYS A 212 17.55 -12.99 9.14
C LYS A 212 17.09 -11.57 8.79
N ASP A 213 17.01 -10.69 9.79
CA ASP A 213 16.53 -9.31 9.59
C ASP A 213 15.14 -9.28 8.90
N ASN A 214 14.20 -10.07 9.37
CA ASN A 214 12.89 -10.26 8.75
C ASN A 214 12.95 -10.70 7.28
N GLY A 215 13.93 -11.55 6.92
CA GLY A 215 14.10 -12.09 5.58
C GLY A 215 14.98 -11.26 4.63
N PHE A 216 15.46 -10.08 5.04
CA PHE A 216 16.33 -9.27 4.20
C PHE A 216 17.76 -9.87 4.04
N ALA A 217 18.22 -10.65 5.03
CA ALA A 217 19.56 -11.24 5.02
C ALA A 217 19.63 -12.64 4.42
N GLY A 218 18.50 -13.25 4.04
CA GLY A 218 18.51 -14.55 3.37
C GLY A 218 17.18 -15.25 3.33
N VAL A 219 17.06 -16.20 2.40
CA VAL A 219 15.82 -16.99 2.18
C VAL A 219 15.65 -18.12 3.20
N ASP A 220 16.70 -18.46 3.97
CA ASP A 220 16.70 -19.44 5.07
C ASP A 220 16.12 -18.87 6.36
N THR A 221 15.07 -18.06 6.21
CA THR A 221 14.38 -17.33 7.27
C THR A 221 13.36 -18.22 7.97
N GLU A 222 13.12 -17.95 9.26
CA GLU A 222 12.09 -18.58 10.09
C GLU A 222 11.23 -17.51 10.76
N LEU A 223 9.93 -17.77 10.86
CA LEU A 223 8.99 -16.91 11.58
C LEU A 223 9.25 -16.95 13.08
N ALA A 224 9.08 -15.82 13.76
CA ALA A 224 9.39 -15.64 15.18
C ALA A 224 8.36 -14.76 15.91
N PHE A 225 7.17 -14.56 15.34
CA PHE A 225 6.16 -13.64 15.86
C PHE A 225 5.26 -14.23 16.96
N ASN A 226 5.61 -15.40 17.50
CA ASN A 226 4.95 -16.01 18.67
C ASN A 226 5.61 -15.61 20.01
N GLY A 227 6.32 -14.49 20.02
CA GLY A 227 6.97 -13.93 21.22
C GLY A 227 5.97 -13.27 22.18
N PRO A 228 6.41 -12.98 23.42
CA PRO A 228 5.52 -12.55 24.50
C PRO A 228 4.81 -11.21 24.21
N VAL A 229 5.42 -10.30 23.46
CA VAL A 229 4.82 -8.99 23.14
C VAL A 229 3.68 -9.15 22.13
N GLN A 230 3.90 -9.95 21.08
CA GLN A 230 2.89 -10.26 20.06
C GLN A 230 1.72 -11.03 20.67
N VAL A 231 2.04 -12.09 21.44
CA VAL A 231 1.01 -12.91 22.10
C VAL A 231 0.16 -12.08 23.06
N LYS A 232 0.80 -11.20 23.87
CA LYS A 232 0.07 -10.28 24.76
C LYS A 232 -0.90 -9.39 23.97
N HIS A 233 -0.46 -8.82 22.84
CA HIS A 233 -1.29 -7.94 22.05
C HIS A 233 -2.50 -8.67 21.46
N ILE A 234 -2.25 -9.82 20.83
CA ILE A 234 -3.31 -10.62 20.22
C ILE A 234 -4.30 -11.16 21.27
N GLN A 235 -3.79 -11.57 22.45
CA GLN A 235 -4.68 -11.99 23.55
C GLN A 235 -5.56 -10.83 24.03
N THR A 236 -4.98 -9.62 24.19
CA THR A 236 -5.76 -8.45 24.58
C THR A 236 -6.85 -8.12 23.57
N MET A 237 -6.56 -8.19 22.25
CA MET A 237 -7.56 -7.99 21.22
C MET A 237 -8.66 -9.07 21.27
N GLY A 238 -8.30 -10.35 21.50
CA GLY A 238 -9.24 -11.43 21.69
C GLY A 238 -10.14 -11.24 22.92
N ASP A 239 -9.56 -10.79 24.03
CA ASP A 239 -10.32 -10.46 25.25
C ASP A 239 -11.30 -9.29 24.98
N TRP A 240 -10.86 -8.28 24.23
CA TRP A 240 -11.73 -7.16 23.81
C TRP A 240 -12.84 -7.61 22.84
N ALA A 241 -12.58 -8.58 21.97
CA ALA A 241 -13.61 -9.16 21.11
C ALA A 241 -14.68 -9.87 21.95
N LYS A 242 -14.26 -10.73 22.88
CA LYS A 242 -15.14 -11.42 23.81
C LYS A 242 -15.96 -10.46 24.67
N ASP A 243 -15.35 -9.35 25.09
CA ASP A 243 -16.00 -8.32 25.90
C ASP A 243 -16.87 -7.37 25.06
N GLY A 244 -16.94 -7.50 23.74
CA GLY A 244 -17.67 -6.58 22.84
C GLY A 244 -17.09 -5.17 22.78
N LYS A 245 -15.79 -5.02 22.96
CA LYS A 245 -15.02 -3.79 22.82
C LYS A 245 -14.36 -3.70 21.44
N PHE A 246 -14.04 -4.83 20.83
CA PHE A 246 -13.48 -4.96 19.49
C PHE A 246 -14.45 -5.74 18.60
N PHE A 247 -14.79 -5.14 17.46
CA PHE A 247 -15.67 -5.70 16.45
C PHE A 247 -14.84 -6.05 15.20
N TYR A 248 -14.70 -7.34 14.91
CA TYR A 248 -14.03 -7.82 13.71
C TYR A 248 -15.02 -7.95 12.56
N ALA A 249 -14.73 -7.29 11.43
CA ALA A 249 -15.62 -7.25 10.27
C ALA A 249 -15.09 -8.02 9.05
N GLY A 250 -13.82 -8.45 9.06
CA GLY A 250 -13.21 -9.16 7.95
C GLY A 250 -11.71 -8.91 7.82
N ARG A 251 -11.06 -9.65 6.92
CA ARG A 251 -9.59 -9.73 6.81
C ARG A 251 -8.92 -8.50 6.21
N ARG A 252 -9.66 -7.73 5.41
CA ARG A 252 -9.14 -6.58 4.65
C ARG A 252 -9.74 -5.29 5.17
N ASN A 253 -10.38 -4.50 4.33
CA ASN A 253 -10.97 -3.21 4.75
C ASN A 253 -12.48 -3.24 4.95
N GLU A 254 -13.04 -4.40 5.25
CA GLU A 254 -14.48 -4.54 5.54
C GLU A 254 -14.91 -3.68 6.73
N GLY A 255 -14.07 -3.57 7.78
CA GLY A 255 -14.31 -2.70 8.94
C GLY A 255 -14.42 -1.21 8.61
N GLY A 256 -13.90 -0.79 7.46
CA GLY A 256 -13.96 0.59 7.02
C GLY A 256 -15.39 1.10 6.77
N ALA A 257 -16.31 0.26 6.34
CA ALA A 257 -17.71 0.64 6.14
C ALA A 257 -18.36 1.04 7.48
N ASN A 258 -18.13 0.25 8.55
CA ASN A 258 -18.67 0.50 9.89
C ASN A 258 -18.11 1.80 10.49
N PHE A 259 -16.84 2.12 10.23
CA PHE A 259 -16.29 3.39 10.69
C PHE A 259 -16.85 4.57 9.89
N ARG A 260 -16.88 4.50 8.56
CA ARG A 260 -17.36 5.60 7.71
C ARG A 260 -18.84 5.92 7.90
N SER A 261 -19.66 4.90 8.24
CA SER A 261 -21.07 5.11 8.61
C SER A 261 -21.27 5.75 9.99
N GLY A 262 -20.21 5.83 10.81
CA GLY A 262 -20.29 6.33 12.19
C GLY A 262 -20.68 5.25 13.22
N GLU A 263 -20.83 4.00 12.81
CA GLU A 263 -21.15 2.89 13.71
C GLU A 263 -20.02 2.58 14.69
N CYS A 264 -18.74 2.67 14.25
CA CYS A 264 -17.59 2.44 15.10
C CYS A 264 -16.93 3.74 15.55
N ALA A 265 -16.48 3.80 16.81
CA ALA A 265 -15.87 4.98 17.41
C ALA A 265 -14.36 5.09 17.08
N LEU A 266 -13.63 3.99 17.13
CA LEU A 266 -12.20 3.88 16.82
C LEU A 266 -11.98 2.87 15.69
N PHE A 267 -10.97 3.14 14.86
CA PHE A 267 -10.66 2.29 13.73
C PHE A 267 -9.15 2.28 13.44
N THR A 268 -8.53 1.11 13.51
CA THR A 268 -7.17 0.94 13.03
C THR A 268 -7.17 0.57 11.55
N GLU A 269 -6.56 1.43 10.73
CA GLU A 269 -6.58 1.29 9.27
C GLU A 269 -5.34 1.96 8.67
N SER A 270 -5.05 1.63 7.42
CA SER A 270 -4.12 2.35 6.56
C SER A 270 -4.38 3.87 6.57
N SER A 271 -3.34 4.66 6.48
CA SER A 271 -3.46 6.11 6.23
C SER A 271 -4.27 6.41 4.96
N ALA A 272 -4.28 5.50 3.98
CA ALA A 272 -5.08 5.61 2.75
C ALA A 272 -6.60 5.44 2.97
N GLY A 273 -7.04 5.07 4.16
CA GLY A 273 -8.44 5.17 4.57
C GLY A 273 -9.00 6.59 4.46
N TYR A 274 -8.10 7.61 4.44
CA TYR A 274 -8.44 9.02 4.31
C TYR A 274 -9.39 9.33 3.14
N ALA A 275 -9.12 8.79 1.95
CA ALA A 275 -9.95 9.06 0.78
C ALA A 275 -11.43 8.69 0.98
N GLY A 276 -11.66 7.49 1.51
CA GLY A 276 -13.02 7.01 1.80
C GLY A 276 -13.66 7.72 2.98
N ILE A 277 -12.90 7.92 4.06
CA ILE A 277 -13.40 8.59 5.27
C ILE A 277 -13.78 10.03 4.96
N LYS A 278 -12.92 10.79 4.27
CA LYS A 278 -13.21 12.16 3.86
C LYS A 278 -14.44 12.29 2.96
N LYS A 279 -14.67 11.31 2.08
CA LYS A 279 -15.79 11.30 1.13
C LYS A 279 -17.11 10.94 1.81
N GLU A 280 -17.11 10.02 2.77
CA GLU A 280 -18.33 9.35 3.24
C GLU A 280 -18.73 9.71 4.68
N ALA A 281 -17.75 10.00 5.57
CA ALA A 281 -18.06 10.29 6.97
C ALA A 281 -18.83 11.59 7.15
N GLN A 282 -19.93 11.53 7.91
CA GLN A 282 -20.77 12.68 8.24
C GLN A 282 -20.54 13.16 9.70
N PHE A 283 -19.37 12.87 10.26
CA PHE A 283 -18.97 13.20 11.61
C PHE A 283 -17.55 13.79 11.62
N GLU A 284 -17.22 14.51 12.70
CA GLU A 284 -15.86 15.01 12.90
C GLU A 284 -14.91 13.87 13.23
N PHE A 285 -13.85 13.71 12.45
CA PHE A 285 -12.86 12.66 12.68
C PHE A 285 -11.46 13.23 12.94
N ALA A 286 -10.60 12.42 13.52
CA ALA A 286 -9.20 12.73 13.70
C ALA A 286 -8.33 11.51 13.34
N VAL A 287 -7.07 11.80 12.98
CA VAL A 287 -6.01 10.79 12.81
C VAL A 287 -5.09 10.85 14.02
N ARG A 288 -4.69 9.71 14.53
CA ARG A 288 -3.71 9.55 15.61
C ARG A 288 -2.66 8.54 15.22
N PRO A 289 -1.44 8.58 15.79
CA PRO A 289 -0.46 7.51 15.62
C PRO A 289 -1.05 6.15 16.03
N LEU A 290 -0.51 5.08 15.45
CA LEU A 290 -0.81 3.74 15.92
C LEU A 290 -0.42 3.61 17.40
N PRO A 291 -1.30 3.09 18.27
CA PRO A 291 -0.96 2.92 19.68
C PRO A 291 0.17 1.89 19.89
N TYR A 292 0.92 2.04 20.96
CA TYR A 292 1.95 1.08 21.36
C TYR A 292 1.78 0.61 22.83
N TRP A 293 2.42 -0.49 23.20
CA TRP A 293 2.45 -0.94 24.58
C TRP A 293 3.55 -0.20 25.34
N ASP A 294 3.17 0.55 26.35
CA ASP A 294 4.14 1.19 27.26
C ASP A 294 4.93 0.12 28.02
N GLY A 295 6.20 0.44 28.33
CA GLY A 295 7.11 -0.45 29.03
C GLY A 295 7.79 -1.52 28.15
N VAL A 296 7.50 -1.60 26.85
CA VAL A 296 8.26 -2.45 25.91
C VAL A 296 9.53 -1.72 25.48
N ALA A 297 10.68 -2.33 25.73
CA ALA A 297 11.98 -1.73 25.40
C ALA A 297 12.08 -1.49 23.87
N GLY A 298 12.43 -0.27 23.49
CA GLY A 298 12.53 0.14 22.08
C GLY A 298 11.26 0.72 21.48
N ALA A 299 10.09 0.52 22.09
CA ALA A 299 8.83 1.08 21.62
C ALA A 299 8.64 2.57 22.06
N PRO A 300 7.95 3.40 21.24
CA PRO A 300 7.64 3.11 19.86
C PRO A 300 8.86 3.24 18.95
N GLN A 301 8.98 2.35 17.96
CA GLN A 301 9.95 2.44 16.87
C GLN A 301 9.26 3.06 15.64
N ASN A 302 9.71 2.82 14.43
CA ASN A 302 8.97 3.18 13.23
C ASN A 302 7.96 2.09 12.83
N THR A 303 6.87 2.47 12.17
CA THR A 303 5.99 1.55 11.45
C THR A 303 6.61 1.15 10.12
N ILE A 304 6.13 0.04 9.53
CA ILE A 304 6.53 -0.43 8.21
C ILE A 304 5.45 -0.13 7.18
N ILE A 305 5.87 -0.07 5.90
CA ILE A 305 4.94 0.18 4.81
C ILE A 305 3.98 -1.00 4.58
N GLY A 306 2.81 -0.66 4.07
CA GLY A 306 1.94 -1.53 3.29
C GLY A 306 1.64 -0.88 1.96
N GLY A 307 0.89 -1.58 1.11
CA GLY A 307 0.54 -1.12 -0.22
C GLY A 307 1.32 -1.83 -1.30
N ALA A 308 1.62 -1.17 -2.42
CA ALA A 308 2.17 -1.85 -3.59
C ALA A 308 3.23 -1.03 -4.32
N SER A 309 4.01 -1.74 -5.12
CA SER A 309 4.92 -1.21 -6.13
C SER A 309 4.57 -1.71 -7.52
N LEU A 310 5.09 -1.03 -8.54
CA LEU A 310 4.89 -1.34 -9.94
C LEU A 310 6.10 -2.11 -10.47
N TRP A 311 5.86 -3.35 -10.89
CA TRP A 311 6.86 -4.24 -11.44
C TRP A 311 6.75 -4.27 -12.95
N VAL A 312 7.87 -4.08 -13.65
CA VAL A 312 7.91 -4.18 -15.11
C VAL A 312 8.18 -5.62 -15.49
N MET A 313 7.30 -6.19 -16.31
CA MET A 313 7.42 -7.57 -16.77
C MET A 313 8.30 -7.63 -18.02
N THR A 314 9.01 -8.77 -18.20
CA THR A 314 9.81 -9.03 -19.40
C THR A 314 8.95 -9.45 -20.59
N GLY A 315 9.54 -9.53 -21.79
CA GLY A 315 8.91 -10.08 -23.00
C GLY A 315 8.25 -9.04 -23.90
N HIS A 316 8.54 -7.78 -23.71
CA HIS A 316 8.03 -6.65 -24.50
C HIS A 316 9.13 -5.99 -25.34
N SER A 317 8.76 -5.19 -26.33
CA SER A 317 9.70 -4.50 -27.21
C SER A 317 10.31 -3.25 -26.56
N ASP A 318 11.43 -2.77 -27.09
CA ASP A 318 12.06 -1.53 -26.63
C ASP A 318 11.16 -0.32 -26.76
N ALA A 319 10.29 -0.27 -27.77
CA ALA A 319 9.32 0.81 -27.95
C ALA A 319 8.27 0.81 -26.81
N GLU A 320 7.79 -0.36 -26.42
CA GLU A 320 6.85 -0.52 -25.29
C GLU A 320 7.54 -0.18 -23.97
N TYR A 321 8.80 -0.59 -23.75
CA TYR A 321 9.55 -0.20 -22.53
C TYR A 321 9.80 1.30 -22.43
N LYS A 322 9.96 2.02 -23.53
CA LYS A 322 10.00 3.49 -23.53
C LYS A 322 8.68 4.09 -23.05
N GLY A 323 7.55 3.51 -23.47
CA GLY A 323 6.21 3.88 -22.98
C GLY A 323 6.05 3.60 -21.48
N VAL A 324 6.54 2.44 -21.02
CA VAL A 324 6.58 2.12 -19.59
C VAL A 324 7.40 3.15 -18.81
N ALA A 325 8.62 3.45 -19.25
CA ALA A 325 9.49 4.45 -18.60
C ALA A 325 8.84 5.84 -18.56
N ALA A 326 8.18 6.27 -19.64
CA ALA A 326 7.47 7.55 -19.69
C ALA A 326 6.32 7.60 -18.66
N PHE A 327 5.54 6.54 -18.53
CA PHE A 327 4.46 6.48 -17.55
C PHE A 327 4.98 6.42 -16.10
N LEU A 328 6.00 5.62 -15.82
CA LEU A 328 6.61 5.55 -14.50
C LEU A 328 7.23 6.91 -14.09
N ASN A 329 7.88 7.61 -15.04
CA ASN A 329 8.41 8.94 -14.79
C ASN A 329 7.33 9.98 -14.52
N PHE A 330 6.20 9.91 -15.25
CA PHE A 330 5.01 10.73 -14.98
C PHE A 330 4.49 10.50 -13.57
N LEU A 331 4.29 9.22 -13.18
CA LEU A 331 3.81 8.86 -11.83
C LEU A 331 4.77 9.32 -10.71
N SER A 332 6.08 9.44 -11.01
CA SER A 332 7.10 9.84 -10.03
C SER A 332 7.27 11.37 -9.90
N SER A 333 6.61 12.14 -10.76
CA SER A 333 6.74 13.61 -10.71
C SER A 333 6.18 14.16 -9.40
N ALA A 334 6.79 15.23 -8.89
CA ALA A 334 6.42 15.83 -7.61
C ALA A 334 4.94 16.25 -7.56
N ASP A 335 4.42 16.81 -8.67
CA ASP A 335 3.03 17.27 -8.75
C ASP A 335 2.04 16.09 -8.68
N ILE A 336 2.29 15.03 -9.45
CA ILE A 336 1.43 13.84 -9.49
C ILE A 336 1.47 13.11 -8.14
N GLN A 337 2.65 12.97 -7.54
CA GLN A 337 2.81 12.31 -6.24
C GLN A 337 2.22 13.14 -5.09
N ALA A 338 2.38 14.47 -5.10
CA ALA A 338 1.73 15.34 -4.10
C ALA A 338 0.21 15.24 -4.20
N LYS A 339 -0.34 15.32 -5.42
CA LYS A 339 -1.78 15.16 -5.65
C LYS A 339 -2.28 13.79 -5.19
N TRP A 340 -1.56 12.72 -5.55
CA TRP A 340 -1.88 11.35 -5.13
C TRP A 340 -1.91 11.23 -3.61
N HIS A 341 -0.91 11.74 -2.91
CA HIS A 341 -0.86 11.79 -1.46
C HIS A 341 -2.07 12.55 -0.86
N GLN A 342 -2.34 13.75 -1.37
CA GLN A 342 -3.41 14.63 -0.86
C GLN A 342 -4.81 14.06 -1.09
N ASP A 343 -5.03 13.35 -2.21
CA ASP A 343 -6.33 12.77 -2.55
C ASP A 343 -6.59 11.42 -1.86
N THR A 344 -5.53 10.67 -1.55
CA THR A 344 -5.65 9.28 -1.08
C THR A 344 -5.30 9.08 0.39
N GLY A 345 -4.34 9.84 0.93
CA GLY A 345 -3.71 9.58 2.23
C GLY A 345 -2.58 8.53 2.16
N TYR A 346 -2.24 8.00 0.98
CA TYR A 346 -0.97 7.30 0.79
C TYR A 346 0.20 8.23 1.07
N LEU A 347 1.36 7.69 1.43
CA LEU A 347 2.56 8.48 1.67
C LEU A 347 3.01 9.20 0.38
N PRO A 348 3.57 10.42 0.47
CA PRO A 348 4.31 10.98 -0.64
C PRO A 348 5.59 10.16 -0.79
N ILE A 349 5.71 9.35 -1.84
CA ILE A 349 6.84 8.41 -1.99
C ILE A 349 8.16 9.11 -2.33
N THR A 350 8.12 10.36 -2.80
CA THR A 350 9.31 11.19 -3.06
C THR A 350 9.43 12.33 -2.07
N ILE A 351 10.67 12.75 -1.79
CA ILE A 351 10.97 13.88 -0.90
C ILE A 351 10.32 15.16 -1.44
N ALA A 352 10.46 15.42 -2.73
CA ALA A 352 9.90 16.60 -3.39
C ALA A 352 8.36 16.67 -3.30
N ALA A 353 7.66 15.53 -3.39
CA ALA A 353 6.20 15.49 -3.21
C ALA A 353 5.78 15.84 -1.78
N GLY A 354 6.53 15.38 -0.78
CA GLY A 354 6.30 15.73 0.61
C GLY A 354 6.54 17.21 0.90
N GLU A 355 7.60 17.79 0.33
CA GLU A 355 7.91 19.23 0.42
C GLU A 355 6.83 20.08 -0.26
N LYS A 356 6.40 19.68 -1.46
CA LYS A 356 5.31 20.35 -2.18
C LYS A 356 4.00 20.30 -1.38
N THR A 357 3.62 19.17 -0.86
CA THR A 357 2.40 19.01 -0.05
C THR A 357 2.41 19.97 1.16
N ARG A 358 3.58 20.12 1.80
CA ARG A 358 3.73 21.09 2.91
C ARG A 358 3.64 22.53 2.43
N ALA A 359 4.32 22.85 1.32
CA ALA A 359 4.29 24.19 0.74
C ALA A 359 2.90 24.61 0.27
N ASP A 360 2.08 23.66 -0.19
CA ASP A 360 0.68 23.87 -0.57
C ASP A 360 -0.25 24.12 0.65
N GLY A 361 0.25 24.01 1.90
CA GLY A 361 -0.53 24.18 3.12
C GLY A 361 -1.52 23.03 3.42
N PHE A 362 -1.35 21.88 2.75
CA PHE A 362 -2.31 20.76 2.86
C PHE A 362 -2.42 20.23 4.29
N TYR A 363 -1.30 20.07 5.01
CA TYR A 363 -1.29 19.54 6.38
C TYR A 363 -1.93 20.49 7.39
N ASP A 364 -1.86 21.80 7.17
CA ASP A 364 -2.51 22.80 8.01
C ASP A 364 -4.03 22.76 7.81
N ALA A 365 -4.46 22.59 6.56
CA ALA A 365 -5.88 22.46 6.20
C ALA A 365 -6.48 21.08 6.56
N ASN A 366 -5.65 20.04 6.71
CA ASN A 366 -6.07 18.67 6.99
C ASN A 366 -5.21 18.07 8.14
N PRO A 367 -5.42 18.53 9.39
CA PRO A 367 -4.60 18.13 10.53
C PRO A 367 -4.55 16.62 10.75
N GLY A 368 -3.35 16.08 10.97
CA GLY A 368 -3.11 14.66 11.23
C GLY A 368 -2.81 13.82 10.00
N THR A 369 -2.97 14.35 8.77
CA THR A 369 -2.63 13.61 7.55
C THR A 369 -1.12 13.41 7.36
N ASP A 370 -0.29 14.13 8.12
CA ASP A 370 1.16 13.96 8.17
C ASP A 370 1.64 12.91 9.20
N ILE A 371 0.74 12.38 10.03
CA ILE A 371 1.07 11.42 11.10
C ILE A 371 1.70 10.15 10.51
N ALA A 372 1.18 9.65 9.41
CA ALA A 372 1.71 8.46 8.75
C ALA A 372 3.19 8.62 8.36
N VAL A 373 3.55 9.75 7.77
CA VAL A 373 4.95 10.06 7.44
C VAL A 373 5.79 10.20 8.71
N LYS A 374 5.31 10.95 9.70
CA LYS A 374 6.01 11.20 10.96
C LYS A 374 6.33 9.91 11.70
N GLN A 375 5.35 9.00 11.88
CA GLN A 375 5.60 7.76 12.61
C GLN A 375 6.52 6.79 11.87
N MET A 376 6.45 6.75 10.53
CA MET A 376 7.32 5.90 9.73
C MET A 376 8.77 6.40 9.71
N THR A 377 8.98 7.72 9.79
CA THR A 377 10.30 8.35 9.73
C THR A 377 10.82 8.81 11.09
N ALA A 378 10.11 8.49 12.18
CA ALA A 378 10.43 8.95 13.54
C ALA A 378 11.80 8.48 14.02
N LYS A 379 12.23 7.30 13.62
CA LYS A 379 13.52 6.70 13.98
C LYS A 379 14.13 5.99 12.75
N GLN A 380 15.44 5.78 12.81
CA GLN A 380 16.10 4.94 11.82
C GLN A 380 15.60 3.50 11.95
N PRO A 381 15.23 2.85 10.84
CA PRO A 381 14.79 1.46 10.86
C PRO A 381 15.88 0.52 11.42
N THR A 382 15.44 -0.44 12.20
CA THR A 382 16.27 -1.55 12.71
C THR A 382 16.07 -2.81 11.87
N ALA A 383 16.76 -3.90 12.23
CA ALA A 383 16.52 -5.23 11.66
C ALA A 383 15.04 -5.68 11.79
N ASN A 384 14.36 -5.23 12.86
CA ASN A 384 12.97 -5.60 13.14
C ASN A 384 11.94 -4.64 12.52
N SER A 385 12.35 -3.47 12.04
CA SER A 385 11.43 -2.41 11.60
C SER A 385 11.71 -1.82 10.22
N LYS A 386 12.59 -2.44 9.43
CA LYS A 386 12.84 -2.02 8.04
C LYS A 386 11.85 -2.60 7.02
N GLY A 387 11.01 -3.55 7.44
CA GLY A 387 10.03 -4.25 6.61
C GLY A 387 10.09 -5.76 6.76
N LEU A 388 9.40 -6.47 5.86
CA LEU A 388 9.34 -7.93 5.82
C LEU A 388 9.62 -8.39 4.38
N ARG A 389 10.58 -9.29 4.19
CA ARG A 389 10.96 -9.83 2.87
C ARG A 389 10.92 -11.35 2.90
N LEU A 390 9.72 -11.90 2.95
CA LEU A 390 9.47 -13.33 3.17
C LEU A 390 8.89 -13.98 1.91
N GLY A 391 9.41 -15.15 1.55
CA GLY A 391 8.85 -15.96 0.47
C GLY A 391 7.48 -16.51 0.81
N SER A 392 6.61 -16.66 -0.19
CA SER A 392 5.22 -17.14 -0.03
C SER A 392 4.41 -16.35 1.01
N PHE A 393 4.74 -15.09 1.24
CA PHE A 393 4.20 -14.33 2.37
C PHE A 393 2.70 -14.03 2.22
N ASP A 394 2.16 -13.93 1.00
CA ASP A 394 0.71 -13.85 0.78
C ASP A 394 -0.03 -15.06 1.38
N GLN A 395 0.50 -16.27 1.18
CA GLN A 395 -0.07 -17.49 1.76
C GLN A 395 0.12 -17.56 3.28
N ILE A 396 1.29 -17.11 3.78
CA ILE A 396 1.57 -17.04 5.22
C ILE A 396 0.61 -16.05 5.90
N ARG A 397 0.36 -14.88 5.30
CA ARG A 397 -0.62 -13.90 5.80
C ARG A 397 -2.03 -14.51 5.87
N GLY A 398 -2.42 -15.34 4.89
CA GLY A 398 -3.66 -16.09 4.94
C GLY A 398 -3.75 -17.04 6.15
N ILE A 399 -2.65 -17.74 6.48
CA ILE A 399 -2.56 -18.59 7.68
C ILE A 399 -2.67 -17.74 8.96
N ILE A 400 -1.98 -16.60 9.01
CA ILE A 400 -2.06 -15.67 10.15
C ILE A 400 -3.50 -15.20 10.34
N ASP A 401 -4.18 -14.81 9.25
CA ASP A 401 -5.57 -14.36 9.32
C ASP A 401 -6.51 -15.43 9.88
N GLU A 402 -6.37 -16.69 9.47
CA GLU A 402 -7.14 -17.82 10.01
C GLU A 402 -6.93 -17.99 11.52
N GLU A 403 -5.68 -17.90 11.97
CA GLU A 403 -5.34 -18.08 13.38
C GLU A 403 -5.79 -16.91 14.25
N LEU A 404 -5.72 -15.68 13.73
CA LEU A 404 -6.28 -14.49 14.40
C LEU A 404 -7.80 -14.58 14.54
N GLU A 405 -8.50 -15.00 13.49
CA GLU A 405 -9.96 -15.23 13.53
C GLU A 405 -10.35 -16.25 14.61
N ALA A 406 -9.56 -17.31 14.78
CA ALA A 406 -9.78 -18.29 15.85
C ALA A 406 -9.57 -17.70 17.26
N VAL A 407 -8.75 -16.67 17.41
CA VAL A 407 -8.63 -15.93 18.68
C VAL A 407 -9.81 -15.00 18.87
N TRP A 408 -10.24 -14.28 17.83
CA TRP A 408 -11.39 -13.35 17.91
C TRP A 408 -12.70 -14.08 18.22
N SER A 409 -12.89 -15.29 17.69
CA SER A 409 -14.03 -16.16 18.00
C SER A 409 -13.96 -16.82 19.38
N GLY A 410 -12.77 -16.81 20.01
CA GLY A 410 -12.54 -17.49 21.30
C GLY A 410 -12.24 -19.00 21.19
N ASP A 411 -12.02 -19.51 19.97
CA ASP A 411 -11.73 -20.93 19.71
C ASP A 411 -10.29 -21.32 20.10
N LYS A 412 -9.37 -20.34 20.08
CA LYS A 412 -7.96 -20.52 20.45
C LYS A 412 -7.47 -19.42 21.39
N THR A 413 -6.48 -19.76 22.22
CA THR A 413 -5.67 -18.75 22.90
C THR A 413 -4.70 -18.12 21.91
N ALA A 414 -4.27 -16.88 22.16
CA ALA A 414 -3.31 -16.21 21.30
C ALA A 414 -1.98 -17.00 21.18
N GLN A 415 -1.49 -17.60 22.26
CA GLN A 415 -0.27 -18.43 22.22
C GLN A 415 -0.43 -19.61 21.26
N ALA A 416 -1.51 -20.39 21.39
CA ALA A 416 -1.76 -21.55 20.53
C ALA A 416 -1.95 -21.16 19.05
N ALA A 417 -2.61 -20.02 18.79
CA ALA A 417 -2.79 -19.49 17.44
C ALA A 417 -1.48 -19.05 16.82
N MET A 418 -0.65 -18.28 17.56
CA MET A 418 0.65 -17.79 17.06
C MET A 418 1.64 -18.94 16.85
N ASP A 419 1.68 -19.95 17.73
CA ASP A 419 2.52 -21.14 17.55
C ASP A 419 2.12 -21.92 16.30
N SER A 420 0.81 -22.12 16.09
CA SER A 420 0.27 -22.77 14.89
C SER A 420 0.61 -21.99 13.62
N ALA A 421 0.48 -20.66 13.63
CA ALA A 421 0.80 -19.82 12.48
C ALA A 421 2.30 -19.88 12.13
N VAL A 422 3.18 -19.86 13.13
CA VAL A 422 4.64 -19.99 12.96
C VAL A 422 4.99 -21.37 12.37
N GLU A 423 4.45 -22.44 12.92
CA GLU A 423 4.70 -23.80 12.43
C GLU A 423 4.26 -23.97 10.98
N ARG A 424 3.01 -23.63 10.66
CA ARG A 424 2.41 -23.74 9.32
C ARG A 424 3.12 -22.82 8.31
N GLY A 425 3.44 -21.61 8.71
CA GLY A 425 4.12 -20.62 7.87
C GLY A 425 5.56 -21.03 7.54
N ASN A 426 6.28 -21.61 8.50
CA ASN A 426 7.65 -22.11 8.29
C ASN A 426 7.72 -23.24 7.26
N VAL A 427 6.67 -24.07 7.12
CA VAL A 427 6.59 -25.05 6.03
C VAL A 427 6.62 -24.36 4.66
N LEU A 428 5.94 -23.23 4.51
CA LEU A 428 5.92 -22.45 3.27
C LEU A 428 7.28 -21.79 3.00
N LEU A 429 7.91 -21.24 4.03
CA LEU A 429 9.26 -20.65 3.92
C LEU A 429 10.29 -21.70 3.48
N ARG A 430 10.28 -22.92 4.06
CA ARG A 430 11.18 -24.00 3.64
C ARG A 430 10.97 -24.42 2.18
N ARG A 431 9.72 -24.48 1.72
CA ARG A 431 9.42 -24.77 0.30
C ARG A 431 9.92 -23.67 -0.62
N PHE A 432 9.73 -22.41 -0.24
CA PHE A 432 10.24 -21.27 -1.00
C PHE A 432 11.77 -21.28 -1.08
N GLU A 433 12.43 -21.50 0.04
CA GLU A 433 13.89 -21.64 0.10
C GLU A 433 14.42 -22.73 -0.84
N GLN A 434 13.83 -23.94 -0.78
CA GLN A 434 14.24 -25.06 -1.63
C GLN A 434 14.08 -24.77 -3.12
N ALA A 435 13.06 -23.99 -3.50
CA ALA A 435 12.80 -23.61 -4.89
C ALA A 435 13.71 -22.49 -5.40
N ASN A 436 14.39 -21.73 -4.51
CA ASN A 436 15.11 -20.50 -4.86
C ASN A 436 16.58 -20.47 -4.39
N ARG A 437 17.11 -21.59 -3.94
CA ARG A 437 18.55 -21.80 -3.66
C ARG A 437 19.39 -21.86 -4.91
#